data_0d18ca8f5fbe097ffda1cb80f2121df4
#
_entry.id   0d18ca8f5fbe097ffda1cb80f2121df4
#
_cell.length_a   1.000
_cell.length_b   1.000
_cell.length_c   1.000
_cell.angle_alpha   90.00
_cell.angle_beta   90.00
_cell.angle_gamma   90.00
#
_symmetry.space_group_name_H-M   'P 1'
#
loop_
_entity.id
_entity.type
_entity.pdbx_description
1 polymer ?
#
loop_
_entity_poly.entity_id
_entity_poly.type
_entity_poly.pdbx_seq_one_letter_code
_entity_poly.pdbx_strand_id
1 'polypeptide(L)'
;DFYLGGRKLGPLVTAMSAEASDMSSWLLMGLPGLAYLTGIADAGWTAIGLAIGTYINWRIVAKRIRRYTLVAGNSITLPSFFSNRYRDEKKILQSIGAIFIVIFFIPYTASGFAACGKLFSSLFGVNYVAAMIISAIVIVGYTALGGFLAASTTDFIQSIIMSVALIIVFIFGINIAGGIPAVVENAQSLPGYLTMMTTYDPVAGVEQPYPIINIISMIAWGLGYFGMPHILLRFMAIEDEEKLTLSRRVATIWVVISLAVAVLIGVIGLAMSDVGALKTLTGSDSETIIVQIADLLSKHGILPALLAGTILAATMSTADSQLLAASSAVSSDLFGDRVAKTGDKKKAMNAARFTLLAIAVIAAFIARDPNSSVFGIVSFAWAGFGAVFGPVV
;
A
#
# COMPACT_ATOMS: atom_id res chain seq x y z
N ASP A 1 4.37 10.91 -21.52
CA ASP A 1 4.49 11.58 -20.20
C ASP A 1 3.44 11.13 -19.18
N PHE A 2 2.24 10.73 -19.62
CA PHE A 2 1.11 10.38 -18.72
C PHE A 2 1.43 9.22 -17.75
N TYR A 3 2.13 8.18 -18.20
CA TYR A 3 2.40 6.96 -17.41
C TYR A 3 3.75 6.94 -16.69
N LEU A 4 4.73 7.77 -17.06
CA LEU A 4 6.07 7.74 -16.45
C LEU A 4 6.61 9.15 -16.14
N GLY A 5 5.82 10.21 -16.28
CA GLY A 5 6.21 11.57 -15.96
C GLY A 5 7.43 12.09 -16.72
N GLY A 6 7.77 11.49 -17.87
CA GLY A 6 8.95 11.88 -18.66
C GLY A 6 10.30 11.59 -17.98
N ARG A 7 10.32 10.72 -16.95
CA ARG A 7 11.50 10.40 -16.13
C ARG A 7 12.14 11.63 -15.47
N LYS A 8 11.31 12.47 -14.84
CA LYS A 8 11.72 13.76 -14.24
C LYS A 8 11.51 13.81 -12.72
N LEU A 9 11.31 12.67 -12.07
CA LEU A 9 11.12 12.65 -10.62
C LEU A 9 12.42 12.98 -9.89
N GLY A 10 12.36 13.95 -8.98
CA GLY A 10 13.45 14.21 -8.03
C GLY A 10 13.59 13.10 -6.99
N PRO A 11 14.74 12.99 -6.30
CA PRO A 11 15.04 11.86 -5.42
C PRO A 11 14.11 11.73 -4.21
N LEU A 12 13.69 12.83 -3.60
CA LEU A 12 12.76 12.80 -2.46
C LEU A 12 11.36 12.38 -2.88
N VAL A 13 10.87 12.93 -4.00
CA VAL A 13 9.57 12.55 -4.56
C VAL A 13 9.58 11.08 -4.96
N THR A 14 10.67 10.60 -5.59
CA THR A 14 10.82 9.19 -5.96
C THR A 14 10.75 8.27 -4.74
N ALA A 15 11.48 8.60 -3.66
CA ALA A 15 11.48 7.82 -2.43
C ALA A 15 10.09 7.79 -1.79
N MET A 16 9.56 8.96 -1.49
CA MET A 16 8.33 9.06 -0.71
C MET A 16 7.09 8.65 -1.52
N SER A 17 7.06 8.88 -2.84
CA SER A 17 5.99 8.37 -3.70
C SER A 17 6.05 6.85 -3.82
N ALA A 18 7.24 6.23 -3.93
CA ALA A 18 7.36 4.78 -3.93
C ALA A 18 6.77 4.18 -2.65
N GLU A 19 7.19 4.68 -1.49
CA GLU A 19 6.77 4.14 -0.21
C GLU A 19 5.31 4.48 0.13
N ALA A 20 4.84 5.70 -0.15
CA ALA A 20 3.45 6.08 0.08
C ALA A 20 2.47 5.30 -0.81
N SER A 21 2.84 5.01 -2.06
CA SER A 21 2.03 4.19 -2.95
C SER A 21 2.05 2.70 -2.59
N ASP A 22 3.06 2.27 -1.86
CA ASP A 22 3.24 0.91 -1.37
C ASP A 22 2.45 0.64 -0.10
N MET A 23 2.65 1.49 0.90
CA MET A 23 2.16 1.26 2.27
C MET A 23 0.64 1.25 2.38
N SER A 24 -0.09 1.96 1.52
CA SER A 24 -1.54 1.92 1.41
C SER A 24 -2.31 2.10 2.74
N SER A 25 -3.60 1.89 2.70
CA SER A 25 -4.42 1.68 3.91
C SER A 25 -3.97 0.46 4.74
N TRP A 26 -3.19 -0.46 4.15
CA TRP A 26 -2.65 -1.61 4.86
C TRP A 26 -1.74 -1.20 6.04
N LEU A 27 -0.87 -0.21 5.86
CA LEU A 27 -0.01 0.32 6.93
C LEU A 27 -0.81 0.88 8.10
N LEU A 28 -1.94 1.56 7.81
CA LEU A 28 -2.74 2.28 8.82
C LEU A 28 -3.87 1.42 9.41
N MET A 29 -4.26 0.35 8.75
CA MET A 29 -5.40 -0.48 9.14
C MET A 29 -5.00 -1.94 9.32
N GLY A 30 -4.48 -2.59 8.27
CA GLY A 30 -4.19 -4.01 8.28
C GLY A 30 -3.10 -4.40 9.29
N LEU A 31 -1.97 -3.73 9.26
CA LEU A 31 -0.84 -4.04 10.13
C LEU A 31 -1.11 -3.76 11.62
N PRO A 32 -1.66 -2.59 12.01
CA PRO A 32 -2.07 -2.35 13.39
C PRO A 32 -3.18 -3.29 13.85
N GLY A 33 -4.16 -3.60 12.99
CA GLY A 33 -5.24 -4.54 13.31
C GLY A 33 -4.73 -5.94 13.59
N LEU A 34 -3.76 -6.41 12.82
CA LEU A 34 -3.10 -7.70 13.05
C LEU A 34 -2.36 -7.71 14.40
N ALA A 35 -1.54 -6.68 14.67
CA ALA A 35 -0.84 -6.56 15.94
C ALA A 35 -1.78 -6.45 17.14
N TYR A 36 -2.90 -5.74 16.98
CA TYR A 36 -3.96 -5.65 18.00
C TYR A 36 -4.51 -7.03 18.39
N LEU A 37 -4.79 -7.90 17.41
CA LEU A 37 -5.41 -9.21 17.65
C LEU A 37 -4.43 -10.24 18.19
N THR A 38 -3.29 -10.39 17.54
CA THR A 38 -2.43 -11.58 17.71
C THR A 38 -1.07 -11.27 18.36
N GLY A 39 -0.80 -10.00 18.62
CA GLY A 39 0.48 -9.55 19.15
C GLY A 39 1.49 -9.26 18.07
N ILE A 40 2.78 -9.23 18.47
CA ILE A 40 3.85 -8.71 17.62
C ILE A 40 4.44 -9.73 16.64
N ALA A 41 4.11 -11.02 16.72
CA ALA A 41 4.77 -12.03 15.89
C ALA A 41 4.50 -11.83 14.40
N ASP A 42 3.24 -11.96 13.96
CA ASP A 42 2.87 -11.81 12.55
C ASP A 42 3.23 -10.43 12.00
N ALA A 43 2.83 -9.39 12.71
CA ALA A 43 3.05 -8.00 12.30
C ALA A 43 4.55 -7.64 12.29
N GLY A 44 5.31 -8.09 13.29
CA GLY A 44 6.73 -7.83 13.42
C GLY A 44 7.58 -8.53 12.35
N TRP A 45 7.33 -9.83 12.10
CA TRP A 45 8.05 -10.54 11.04
C TRP A 45 7.73 -9.97 9.65
N THR A 46 6.49 -9.58 9.41
CA THR A 46 6.10 -8.89 8.18
C THR A 46 6.84 -7.55 8.04
N ALA A 47 6.87 -6.73 9.10
CA ALA A 47 7.57 -5.45 9.11
C ALA A 47 9.08 -5.61 8.86
N ILE A 48 9.72 -6.61 9.49
CA ILE A 48 11.14 -6.93 9.27
C ILE A 48 11.38 -7.35 7.82
N GLY A 49 10.55 -8.23 7.29
CA GLY A 49 10.63 -8.68 5.90
C GLY A 49 10.52 -7.54 4.90
N LEU A 50 9.56 -6.66 5.10
CA LEU A 50 9.36 -5.47 4.26
C LEU A 50 10.53 -4.48 4.38
N ALA A 51 11.02 -4.20 5.57
CA ALA A 51 12.16 -3.29 5.76
C ALA A 51 13.43 -3.82 5.05
N ILE A 52 13.72 -5.11 5.17
CA ILE A 52 14.84 -5.77 4.47
C ILE A 52 14.61 -5.75 2.96
N GLY A 53 13.40 -6.12 2.52
CA GLY A 53 13.01 -6.14 1.11
C GLY A 53 13.12 -4.77 0.45
N THR A 54 12.64 -3.71 1.10
CA THR A 54 12.82 -2.33 0.66
C THR A 54 14.29 -2.00 0.43
N TYR A 55 15.13 -2.20 1.45
CA TYR A 55 16.56 -1.90 1.32
C TYR A 55 17.21 -2.63 0.15
N ILE A 56 16.95 -3.94 0.02
CA ILE A 56 17.54 -4.77 -1.04
C ILE A 56 17.01 -4.35 -2.41
N ASN A 57 15.70 -4.08 -2.54
CA ASN A 57 15.10 -3.64 -3.80
C ASN A 57 15.72 -2.31 -4.28
N TRP A 58 15.81 -1.32 -3.41
CA TRP A 58 16.48 -0.05 -3.71
C TRP A 58 17.98 -0.22 -4.03
N ARG A 59 18.67 -1.15 -3.37
CA ARG A 59 20.10 -1.36 -3.53
C ARG A 59 20.47 -2.12 -4.80
N ILE A 60 19.68 -3.13 -5.16
CA ILE A 60 19.98 -4.07 -6.24
C ILE A 60 19.19 -3.73 -7.50
N VAL A 61 17.86 -3.54 -7.38
CA VAL A 61 16.97 -3.44 -8.53
C VAL A 61 16.90 -2.01 -9.08
N ALA A 62 16.76 -1.01 -8.22
CA ALA A 62 16.44 0.35 -8.64
C ALA A 62 17.38 0.91 -9.72
N LYS A 63 18.69 0.85 -9.51
CA LYS A 63 19.68 1.36 -10.50
C LYS A 63 19.67 0.55 -11.79
N ARG A 64 19.51 -0.77 -11.67
CA ARG A 64 19.49 -1.67 -12.84
C ARG A 64 18.26 -1.44 -13.70
N ILE A 65 17.07 -1.41 -13.10
CA ILE A 65 15.83 -1.22 -13.86
C ILE A 65 15.77 0.18 -14.48
N ARG A 66 16.27 1.21 -13.79
CA ARG A 66 16.37 2.56 -14.33
C ARG A 66 17.20 2.59 -15.62
N ARG A 67 18.37 1.96 -15.61
CA ARG A 67 19.29 1.90 -16.73
C ARG A 67 18.78 0.99 -17.85
N TYR A 68 18.39 -0.23 -17.50
CA TYR A 68 18.03 -1.23 -18.51
C TYR A 68 16.73 -0.92 -19.24
N THR A 69 15.75 -0.28 -18.60
CA THR A 69 14.53 0.15 -19.30
C THR A 69 14.79 1.22 -20.36
N LEU A 70 15.83 2.06 -20.18
CA LEU A 70 16.25 3.01 -21.22
C LEU A 70 16.88 2.28 -22.42
N VAL A 71 17.81 1.37 -22.15
CA VAL A 71 18.52 0.60 -23.20
C VAL A 71 17.57 -0.33 -23.94
N ALA A 72 16.62 -0.95 -23.22
CA ALA A 72 15.60 -1.82 -23.80
C ALA A 72 14.44 -1.02 -24.42
N GLY A 73 14.74 -0.21 -25.44
CA GLY A 73 13.75 0.51 -26.23
C GLY A 73 13.01 1.63 -25.47
N ASN A 74 13.62 2.20 -24.43
CA ASN A 74 12.99 3.21 -23.55
C ASN A 74 11.62 2.74 -23.05
N SER A 75 11.57 1.52 -22.55
CA SER A 75 10.33 0.88 -22.05
C SER A 75 9.70 1.68 -20.91
N ILE A 76 8.40 1.91 -21.00
CA ILE A 76 7.64 2.72 -20.02
C ILE A 76 6.81 1.87 -19.06
N THR A 77 6.67 0.57 -19.32
CA THR A 77 5.98 -0.40 -18.48
C THR A 77 6.87 -1.62 -18.24
N LEU A 78 6.60 -2.40 -17.19
CA LEU A 78 7.32 -3.65 -16.94
C LEU A 78 7.05 -4.70 -18.04
N PRO A 79 5.81 -4.93 -18.49
CA PRO A 79 5.56 -5.86 -19.58
C PRO A 79 6.31 -5.49 -20.86
N SER A 80 6.34 -4.22 -21.25
CA SER A 80 7.10 -3.78 -22.43
C SER A 80 8.61 -3.92 -22.23
N PHE A 81 9.10 -3.72 -21.00
CA PHE A 81 10.51 -3.95 -20.66
C PHE A 81 10.90 -5.42 -20.84
N PHE A 82 10.09 -6.36 -20.36
CA PHE A 82 10.38 -7.78 -20.54
C PHE A 82 10.35 -8.18 -22.02
N SER A 83 9.34 -7.76 -22.76
CA SER A 83 9.24 -8.02 -24.20
C SER A 83 10.48 -7.52 -24.94
N ASN A 84 10.92 -6.29 -24.68
CA ASN A 84 12.10 -5.71 -25.34
C ASN A 84 13.40 -6.39 -24.88
N ARG A 85 13.54 -6.69 -23.60
CA ARG A 85 14.73 -7.36 -23.02
C ARG A 85 14.95 -8.75 -23.60
N TYR A 86 13.88 -9.52 -23.73
CA TYR A 86 13.93 -10.90 -24.21
C TYR A 86 13.67 -11.04 -25.73
N ARG A 87 13.56 -9.90 -26.46
CA ARG A 87 13.31 -9.84 -27.90
C ARG A 87 12.06 -10.65 -28.29
N ASP A 88 10.99 -10.47 -27.52
CA ASP A 88 9.71 -11.14 -27.74
C ASP A 88 8.93 -10.47 -28.89
N GLU A 89 9.23 -10.87 -30.12
CA GLU A 89 8.60 -10.31 -31.32
C GLU A 89 7.08 -10.51 -31.36
N LYS A 90 6.59 -11.58 -30.73
CA LYS A 90 5.15 -11.91 -30.69
C LYS A 90 4.43 -11.19 -29.54
N LYS A 91 5.15 -10.45 -28.68
CA LYS A 91 4.61 -9.74 -27.52
C LYS A 91 3.83 -10.63 -26.54
N ILE A 92 4.22 -11.92 -26.46
CA ILE A 92 3.60 -12.87 -25.55
C ILE A 92 3.89 -12.51 -24.09
N LEU A 93 5.17 -12.23 -23.78
CA LEU A 93 5.59 -11.81 -22.42
C LEU A 93 4.92 -10.50 -22.01
N GLN A 94 4.80 -9.54 -22.96
CA GLN A 94 4.11 -8.29 -22.73
C GLN A 94 2.63 -8.51 -22.38
N SER A 95 1.95 -9.37 -23.14
CA SER A 95 0.53 -9.67 -22.92
C SER A 95 0.28 -10.42 -21.61
N ILE A 96 1.10 -11.44 -21.32
CA ILE A 96 1.00 -12.20 -20.06
C ILE A 96 1.26 -11.29 -18.86
N GLY A 97 2.32 -10.49 -18.91
CA GLY A 97 2.64 -9.53 -17.85
C GLY A 97 1.51 -8.52 -17.61
N ALA A 98 0.93 -7.98 -18.68
CA ALA A 98 -0.20 -7.06 -18.58
C ALA A 98 -1.44 -7.73 -17.95
N ILE A 99 -1.74 -8.97 -18.30
CA ILE A 99 -2.87 -9.72 -17.72
C ILE A 99 -2.66 -9.93 -16.22
N PHE A 100 -1.47 -10.35 -15.78
CA PHE A 100 -1.18 -10.50 -14.35
C PHE A 100 -1.25 -9.19 -13.58
N ILE A 101 -0.81 -8.06 -14.17
CA ILE A 101 -0.97 -6.74 -13.56
C ILE A 101 -2.43 -6.44 -13.29
N VAL A 102 -3.31 -6.71 -14.24
CA VAL A 102 -4.75 -6.48 -14.09
C VAL A 102 -5.36 -7.41 -13.02
N ILE A 103 -5.02 -8.70 -13.06
CA ILE A 103 -5.53 -9.71 -12.11
C ILE A 103 -5.21 -9.34 -10.67
N PHE A 104 -4.02 -8.84 -10.38
CA PHE A 104 -3.63 -8.53 -9.01
C PHE A 104 -3.96 -7.11 -8.58
N PHE A 105 -3.92 -6.12 -9.49
CA PHE A 105 -4.26 -4.75 -9.10
C PHE A 105 -5.76 -4.49 -8.94
N ILE A 106 -6.63 -5.23 -9.61
CA ILE A 106 -8.07 -5.03 -9.40
C ILE A 106 -8.48 -5.32 -7.95
N PRO A 107 -8.17 -6.51 -7.37
CA PRO A 107 -8.45 -6.75 -5.95
C PRO A 107 -7.71 -5.78 -5.02
N TYR A 108 -6.46 -5.46 -5.31
CA TYR A 108 -5.69 -4.55 -4.47
C TYR A 108 -6.31 -3.14 -4.46
N THR A 109 -6.71 -2.60 -5.59
CA THR A 109 -7.45 -1.32 -5.65
C THR A 109 -8.78 -1.41 -4.89
N ALA A 110 -9.48 -2.55 -4.98
CA ALA A 110 -10.70 -2.79 -4.23
C ALA A 110 -10.49 -2.72 -2.72
N SER A 111 -9.36 -3.22 -2.19
CA SER A 111 -9.03 -3.09 -0.77
C SER A 111 -8.90 -1.63 -0.32
N GLY A 112 -8.35 -0.77 -1.17
CA GLY A 112 -8.30 0.68 -0.93
C GLY A 112 -9.68 1.30 -0.86
N PHE A 113 -10.56 0.98 -1.81
CA PHE A 113 -11.93 1.48 -1.78
C PHE A 113 -12.71 0.98 -0.56
N ALA A 114 -12.51 -0.28 -0.16
CA ALA A 114 -13.09 -0.84 1.05
C ALA A 114 -12.60 -0.12 2.32
N ALA A 115 -11.32 0.21 2.38
CA ALA A 115 -10.76 0.98 3.49
C ALA A 115 -11.39 2.37 3.63
N CYS A 116 -11.62 3.08 2.51
CA CYS A 116 -12.36 4.34 2.50
C CYS A 116 -13.81 4.17 2.99
N GLY A 117 -14.48 3.11 2.53
CA GLY A 117 -15.84 2.77 2.99
C GLY A 117 -15.90 2.57 4.50
N LYS A 118 -14.98 1.76 5.06
CA LYS A 118 -14.85 1.52 6.50
C LYS A 118 -14.55 2.82 7.27
N LEU A 119 -13.62 3.63 6.76
CA LEU A 119 -13.25 4.90 7.38
C LEU A 119 -14.44 5.83 7.55
N PHE A 120 -15.11 6.17 6.45
CA PHE A 120 -16.20 7.16 6.49
C PHE A 120 -17.46 6.62 7.17
N SER A 121 -17.73 5.32 7.04
CA SER A 121 -18.83 4.68 7.77
C SER A 121 -18.60 4.70 9.28
N SER A 122 -17.39 4.42 9.72
CA SER A 122 -17.03 4.40 11.14
C SER A 122 -17.03 5.82 11.75
N LEU A 123 -16.45 6.81 11.07
CA LEU A 123 -16.31 8.17 11.62
C LEU A 123 -17.59 9.01 11.53
N PHE A 124 -18.38 8.84 10.48
CA PHE A 124 -19.52 9.73 10.20
C PHE A 124 -20.86 9.01 10.20
N GLY A 125 -20.88 7.70 10.45
CA GLY A 125 -22.11 6.91 10.45
C GLY A 125 -22.82 6.83 9.09
N VAL A 126 -22.12 7.16 8.00
CA VAL A 126 -22.68 7.11 6.65
C VAL A 126 -22.73 5.69 6.10
N ASN A 127 -23.61 5.45 5.14
CA ASN A 127 -23.67 4.13 4.49
C ASN A 127 -22.33 3.76 3.86
N TYR A 128 -21.82 2.56 4.17
CA TYR A 128 -20.53 2.05 3.69
C TYR A 128 -20.38 2.11 2.17
N VAL A 129 -21.39 1.63 1.42
CA VAL A 129 -21.33 1.57 -0.05
C VAL A 129 -21.32 2.97 -0.65
N ALA A 130 -22.13 3.89 -0.11
CA ALA A 130 -22.15 5.28 -0.56
C ALA A 130 -20.80 5.95 -0.32
N ALA A 131 -20.21 5.79 0.87
CA ALA A 131 -18.90 6.32 1.22
C ALA A 131 -17.80 5.78 0.30
N MET A 132 -17.81 4.47 0.06
CA MET A 132 -16.87 3.78 -0.82
C MET A 132 -16.97 4.30 -2.26
N ILE A 133 -18.17 4.44 -2.80
CA ILE A 133 -18.39 4.92 -4.18
C ILE A 133 -17.94 6.38 -4.32
N ILE A 134 -18.29 7.25 -3.38
CA ILE A 134 -17.88 8.66 -3.42
C ILE A 134 -16.35 8.76 -3.40
N SER A 135 -15.69 8.01 -2.53
CA SER A 135 -14.23 7.97 -2.47
C SER A 135 -13.60 7.46 -3.77
N ALA A 136 -14.17 6.41 -4.37
CA ALA A 136 -13.72 5.89 -5.65
C ALA A 136 -13.85 6.93 -6.76
N ILE A 137 -14.96 7.68 -6.83
CA ILE A 137 -15.17 8.76 -7.81
C ILE A 137 -14.09 9.84 -7.66
N VAL A 138 -13.78 10.26 -6.43
CA VAL A 138 -12.74 11.27 -6.17
C VAL A 138 -11.37 10.76 -6.64
N ILE A 139 -10.99 9.54 -6.24
CA ILE A 139 -9.70 8.93 -6.61
C ILE A 139 -9.57 8.82 -8.13
N VAL A 140 -10.57 8.28 -8.79
CA VAL A 140 -10.58 8.12 -10.25
C VAL A 140 -10.54 9.47 -10.96
N GLY A 141 -11.28 10.45 -10.45
CA GLY A 141 -11.39 11.79 -11.04
C GLY A 141 -10.02 12.47 -11.13
N TYR A 142 -9.31 12.59 -10.00
CA TYR A 142 -8.02 13.27 -10.03
C TYR A 142 -6.91 12.45 -10.74
N THR A 143 -6.95 11.12 -10.63
CA THR A 143 -6.00 10.23 -11.30
C THR A 143 -6.12 10.33 -12.83
N ALA A 144 -7.34 10.32 -13.35
CA ALA A 144 -7.60 10.44 -14.78
C ALA A 144 -7.20 11.80 -15.37
N LEU A 145 -7.18 12.85 -14.54
CA LEU A 145 -6.77 14.20 -14.96
C LEU A 145 -5.27 14.42 -14.83
N GLY A 146 -4.65 13.95 -13.75
CA GLY A 146 -3.30 14.30 -13.34
C GLY A 146 -2.19 13.42 -13.91
N GLY A 147 -2.43 12.14 -14.12
CA GLY A 147 -1.42 11.16 -14.54
C GLY A 147 -0.31 10.94 -13.51
N PHE A 148 0.78 10.29 -13.94
CA PHE A 148 1.84 9.80 -13.06
C PHE A 148 2.60 10.90 -12.30
N LEU A 149 2.91 12.03 -12.94
CA LEU A 149 3.69 13.10 -12.30
C LEU A 149 2.89 13.78 -11.18
N ALA A 150 1.60 14.01 -11.41
CA ALA A 150 0.72 14.58 -10.41
C ALA A 150 0.51 13.59 -9.25
N ALA A 151 0.23 12.31 -9.55
CA ALA A 151 0.13 11.26 -8.54
C ALA A 151 1.39 11.19 -7.67
N SER A 152 2.58 11.10 -8.27
CA SER A 152 3.84 11.04 -7.52
C SER A 152 4.11 12.28 -6.66
N THR A 153 3.67 13.46 -7.08
CA THR A 153 3.82 14.68 -6.30
C THR A 153 2.83 14.73 -5.14
N THR A 154 1.59 14.31 -5.37
CA THR A 154 0.59 14.19 -4.29
C THR A 154 0.99 13.13 -3.28
N ASP A 155 1.54 11.98 -3.70
CA ASP A 155 2.06 10.94 -2.82
C ASP A 155 3.11 11.46 -1.85
N PHE A 156 4.01 12.33 -2.35
CA PHE A 156 5.03 12.96 -1.50
C PHE A 156 4.38 13.79 -0.37
N ILE A 157 3.36 14.59 -0.69
CA ILE A 157 2.61 15.38 0.31
C ILE A 157 1.86 14.45 1.28
N GLN A 158 1.20 13.44 0.73
CA GLN A 158 0.44 12.46 1.49
C GLN A 158 1.32 11.66 2.46
N SER A 159 2.55 11.30 2.07
CA SER A 159 3.49 10.62 2.96
C SER A 159 3.90 11.45 4.17
N ILE A 160 4.01 12.78 4.01
CA ILE A 160 4.26 13.70 5.14
C ILE A 160 3.06 13.71 6.08
N ILE A 161 1.85 13.82 5.53
CA ILE A 161 0.61 13.80 6.32
C ILE A 161 0.49 12.48 7.08
N MET A 162 0.76 11.33 6.43
CA MET A 162 0.77 10.00 7.06
C MET A 162 1.76 9.93 8.22
N SER A 163 2.97 10.45 8.05
CA SER A 163 4.01 10.45 9.08
C SER A 163 3.59 11.24 10.31
N VAL A 164 3.04 12.44 10.10
CA VAL A 164 2.53 13.30 11.19
C VAL A 164 1.40 12.60 11.94
N ALA A 165 0.48 12.00 11.23
CA ALA A 165 -0.66 11.31 11.85
C ALA A 165 -0.26 10.08 12.65
N LEU A 166 0.66 9.26 12.14
CA LEU A 166 1.19 8.11 12.88
C LEU A 166 1.80 8.54 14.21
N ILE A 167 2.58 9.64 14.21
CA ILE A 167 3.17 10.21 15.44
C ILE A 167 2.09 10.68 16.41
N ILE A 168 1.08 11.39 15.90
CA ILE A 168 -0.02 11.89 16.74
C ILE A 168 -0.79 10.73 17.37
N VAL A 169 -1.18 9.74 16.58
CA VAL A 169 -1.92 8.55 17.07
C VAL A 169 -1.10 7.80 18.11
N PHE A 170 0.19 7.61 17.84
CA PHE A 170 1.11 6.93 18.75
C PHE A 170 1.20 7.64 20.11
N ILE A 171 1.49 8.94 20.11
CA ILE A 171 1.62 9.72 21.35
C ILE A 171 0.28 9.79 22.11
N PHE A 172 -0.81 10.05 21.39
CA PHE A 172 -2.14 10.13 21.99
C PHE A 172 -2.56 8.79 22.60
N GLY A 173 -2.38 7.69 21.86
CA GLY A 173 -2.74 6.35 22.31
C GLY A 173 -2.02 5.95 23.59
N ILE A 174 -0.70 6.22 23.69
CA ILE A 174 0.09 5.98 24.91
C ILE A 174 -0.50 6.75 26.09
N ASN A 175 -0.83 8.04 25.91
CA ASN A 175 -1.38 8.85 26.99
C ASN A 175 -2.74 8.33 27.49
N ILE A 176 -3.63 7.95 26.58
CA ILE A 176 -4.95 7.40 26.92
C ILE A 176 -4.85 6.03 27.59
N ALA A 177 -3.91 5.19 27.14
CA ALA A 177 -3.66 3.88 27.74
C ALA A 177 -3.02 3.94 29.15
N GLY A 178 -2.72 5.13 29.68
CA GLY A 178 -2.10 5.31 31.00
C GLY A 178 -0.57 5.36 30.98
N GLY A 179 0.05 5.60 29.82
CA GLY A 179 1.49 5.72 29.62
C GLY A 179 2.17 4.41 29.19
N ILE A 180 3.45 4.52 28.87
CA ILE A 180 4.25 3.35 28.40
C ILE A 180 4.23 2.17 29.39
N PRO A 181 4.37 2.39 30.73
CA PRO A 181 4.33 1.27 31.67
C PRO A 181 3.02 0.49 31.61
N ALA A 182 1.87 1.17 31.52
CA ALA A 182 0.55 0.54 31.44
C ALA A 182 0.39 -0.28 30.14
N VAL A 183 0.86 0.26 29.00
CA VAL A 183 0.85 -0.46 27.71
C VAL A 183 1.70 -1.73 27.80
N VAL A 184 2.90 -1.65 28.38
CA VAL A 184 3.80 -2.81 28.53
C VAL A 184 3.20 -3.83 29.49
N GLU A 185 2.66 -3.43 30.64
CA GLU A 185 2.03 -4.30 31.61
C GLU A 185 0.83 -5.04 31.00
N ASN A 186 -0.05 -4.34 30.29
CA ASN A 186 -1.16 -4.94 29.58
C ASN A 186 -0.68 -5.99 28.57
N ALA A 187 0.27 -5.63 27.70
CA ALA A 187 0.79 -6.54 26.68
C ALA A 187 1.53 -7.76 27.28
N GLN A 188 2.19 -7.61 28.42
CA GLN A 188 2.85 -8.70 29.14
C GLN A 188 1.85 -9.63 29.86
N SER A 189 0.68 -9.15 30.21
CA SER A 189 -0.37 -9.96 30.83
C SER A 189 -0.97 -10.99 29.86
N LEU A 190 -0.81 -10.80 28.57
CA LEU A 190 -1.36 -11.67 27.54
C LEU A 190 -0.33 -12.72 27.09
N PRO A 191 -0.65 -14.02 27.18
CA PRO A 191 0.27 -15.09 26.85
C PRO A 191 0.74 -15.01 25.37
N GLY A 192 2.04 -14.98 25.14
CA GLY A 192 2.62 -14.99 23.81
C GLY A 192 2.52 -13.69 23.01
N TYR A 193 1.86 -12.63 23.53
CA TYR A 193 1.55 -11.41 22.79
C TYR A 193 2.79 -10.58 22.40
N LEU A 194 3.80 -10.48 23.28
CA LEU A 194 5.04 -9.75 23.06
C LEU A 194 6.22 -10.61 22.57
N THR A 195 5.96 -11.82 22.13
CA THR A 195 7.02 -12.70 21.64
C THR A 195 7.01 -12.76 20.11
N MET A 196 8.20 -13.00 19.53
CA MET A 196 8.33 -13.20 18.08
C MET A 196 8.21 -14.68 17.66
N MET A 197 8.16 -15.60 18.64
CA MET A 197 8.16 -17.06 18.42
C MET A 197 6.84 -17.73 18.79
N THR A 198 5.94 -16.96 19.32
CA THR A 198 4.58 -17.39 19.70
C THR A 198 3.60 -16.27 19.34
N THR A 199 2.32 -16.59 19.26
CA THR A 199 1.25 -15.63 18.99
C THR A 199 0.14 -15.79 20.02
N TYR A 200 -0.62 -14.74 20.24
CA TYR A 200 -1.78 -14.74 21.11
C TYR A 200 -3.02 -15.16 20.32
N ASP A 201 -3.79 -16.09 20.84
CA ASP A 201 -5.11 -16.43 20.31
C ASP A 201 -6.18 -15.62 21.07
N PRO A 202 -6.79 -14.60 20.44
CA PRO A 202 -7.75 -13.73 21.10
C PRO A 202 -9.08 -14.42 21.43
N VAL A 203 -9.37 -15.59 20.85
CA VAL A 203 -10.60 -16.35 21.10
C VAL A 203 -10.41 -17.29 22.27
N ALA A 204 -9.30 -18.03 22.27
CA ALA A 204 -8.98 -18.99 23.33
C ALA A 204 -8.30 -18.34 24.55
N GLY A 205 -7.72 -17.14 24.41
CA GLY A 205 -6.98 -16.44 25.46
C GLY A 205 -5.66 -17.13 25.83
N VAL A 206 -5.04 -17.87 24.90
CA VAL A 206 -3.85 -18.68 25.16
C VAL A 206 -2.74 -18.37 24.15
N GLU A 207 -1.53 -18.72 24.55
CA GLU A 207 -0.36 -18.71 23.67
C GLU A 207 -0.42 -19.85 22.66
N GLN A 208 -0.11 -19.56 21.42
CA GLN A 208 0.01 -20.52 20.33
C GLN A 208 1.44 -20.56 19.80
N PRO A 209 2.02 -21.75 19.53
CA PRO A 209 3.32 -21.84 18.86
C PRO A 209 3.31 -21.14 17.50
N TYR A 210 4.37 -20.40 17.19
CA TYR A 210 4.53 -19.76 15.90
C TYR A 210 5.55 -20.54 15.04
N PRO A 211 5.07 -21.40 14.10
CA PRO A 211 5.94 -22.26 13.33
C PRO A 211 6.94 -21.47 12.46
N ILE A 212 8.13 -22.02 12.26
CA ILE A 212 9.19 -21.41 11.39
C ILE A 212 8.64 -21.13 9.99
N ILE A 213 7.74 -21.95 9.46
CA ILE A 213 7.15 -21.72 8.15
C ILE A 213 6.35 -20.41 8.10
N ASN A 214 5.69 -20.02 9.19
CA ASN A 214 4.99 -18.75 9.28
C ASN A 214 5.99 -17.58 9.31
N ILE A 215 7.09 -17.71 10.06
CA ILE A 215 8.17 -16.72 10.08
C ILE A 215 8.71 -16.49 8.67
N ILE A 216 9.04 -17.57 7.95
CA ILE A 216 9.52 -17.50 6.58
C ILE A 216 8.48 -16.85 5.67
N SER A 217 7.21 -17.21 5.83
CA SER A 217 6.09 -16.66 5.05
C SER A 217 5.92 -15.16 5.26
N MET A 218 6.01 -14.69 6.51
CA MET A 218 5.90 -13.26 6.83
C MET A 218 7.12 -12.46 6.34
N ILE A 219 8.33 -12.98 6.51
CA ILE A 219 9.55 -12.35 5.96
C ILE A 219 9.50 -12.28 4.43
N ALA A 220 8.92 -13.30 3.79
CA ALA A 220 8.79 -13.38 2.34
C ALA A 220 7.94 -12.25 1.73
N TRP A 221 7.15 -11.50 2.52
CA TRP A 221 6.49 -10.28 2.05
C TRP A 221 7.48 -9.30 1.42
N GLY A 222 8.70 -9.20 1.96
CA GLY A 222 9.75 -8.37 1.37
C GLY A 222 10.14 -8.75 -0.06
N LEU A 223 9.91 -9.99 -0.49
CA LEU A 223 10.14 -10.44 -1.86
C LEU A 223 9.10 -9.83 -2.84
N GLY A 224 7.94 -9.43 -2.36
CA GLY A 224 6.92 -8.75 -3.15
C GLY A 224 7.44 -7.47 -3.80
N TYR A 225 8.35 -6.74 -3.14
CA TYR A 225 8.93 -5.51 -3.69
C TYR A 225 9.59 -5.68 -5.05
N PHE A 226 10.21 -6.83 -5.30
CA PHE A 226 10.88 -7.10 -6.56
C PHE A 226 9.91 -7.23 -7.73
N GLY A 227 8.63 -7.51 -7.45
CA GLY A 227 7.58 -7.70 -8.44
C GLY A 227 6.53 -6.60 -8.52
N MET A 228 6.56 -5.59 -7.65
CA MET A 228 5.52 -4.55 -7.58
C MET A 228 5.63 -3.50 -8.69
N PRO A 229 4.75 -3.51 -9.72
CA PRO A 229 4.91 -2.65 -10.88
C PRO A 229 4.90 -1.17 -10.53
N HIS A 230 4.00 -0.71 -9.66
CA HIS A 230 3.88 0.70 -9.31
C HIS A 230 5.09 1.24 -8.54
N ILE A 231 5.79 0.41 -7.75
CA ILE A 231 7.04 0.78 -7.08
C ILE A 231 8.18 0.85 -8.10
N LEU A 232 8.31 -0.19 -8.93
CA LEU A 232 9.37 -0.27 -9.95
C LEU A 232 9.28 0.86 -10.98
N LEU A 233 8.06 1.34 -11.28
CA LEU A 233 7.85 2.53 -12.13
C LEU A 233 8.49 3.79 -11.53
N ARG A 234 8.52 3.96 -10.20
CA ARG A 234 9.19 5.10 -9.55
C ARG A 234 10.70 5.06 -9.78
N PHE A 235 11.30 3.87 -9.70
CA PHE A 235 12.73 3.70 -10.04
C PHE A 235 13.02 4.04 -11.49
N MET A 236 12.13 3.63 -12.41
CA MET A 236 12.25 3.97 -13.83
C MET A 236 12.09 5.47 -14.09
N ALA A 237 11.30 6.16 -13.28
CA ALA A 237 10.90 7.56 -13.48
C ALA A 237 11.87 8.58 -12.87
N ILE A 238 12.84 8.19 -12.07
CA ILE A 238 13.82 9.12 -11.50
C ILE A 238 14.64 9.83 -12.58
N GLU A 239 14.90 11.12 -12.38
CA GLU A 239 15.64 11.94 -13.33
C GLU A 239 17.10 11.49 -13.54
N ASP A 240 17.77 11.10 -12.44
CA ASP A 240 19.17 10.70 -12.44
C ASP A 240 19.38 9.45 -11.56
N GLU A 241 20.06 8.44 -12.11
CA GLU A 241 20.34 7.18 -11.39
C GLU A 241 21.29 7.34 -10.19
N GLU A 242 22.14 8.37 -10.19
CA GLU A 242 23.06 8.62 -9.08
C GLU A 242 22.31 9.11 -7.82
N LYS A 243 21.16 9.76 -8.00
CA LYS A 243 20.30 10.23 -6.91
C LYS A 243 19.54 9.09 -6.20
N LEU A 244 19.49 7.87 -6.77
CA LEU A 244 18.89 6.69 -6.15
C LEU A 244 19.50 6.34 -4.78
N THR A 245 20.75 6.71 -4.53
CA THR A 245 21.37 6.49 -3.21
C THR A 245 20.70 7.32 -2.11
N LEU A 246 20.33 8.57 -2.40
CA LEU A 246 19.58 9.42 -1.48
C LEU A 246 18.16 8.87 -1.29
N SER A 247 17.48 8.53 -2.40
CA SER A 247 16.14 7.95 -2.36
C SER A 247 16.10 6.69 -1.50
N ARG A 248 17.03 5.77 -1.67
CA ARG A 248 17.14 4.55 -0.86
C ARG A 248 17.23 4.86 0.64
N ARG A 249 18.09 5.80 1.04
CA ARG A 249 18.25 6.17 2.46
C ARG A 249 16.94 6.70 3.05
N VAL A 250 16.31 7.62 2.34
CA VAL A 250 15.05 8.22 2.77
C VAL A 250 13.95 7.15 2.87
N ALA A 251 13.77 6.35 1.81
CA ALA A 251 12.77 5.29 1.76
C ALA A 251 12.97 4.26 2.90
N THR A 252 14.19 3.75 3.08
CA THR A 252 14.47 2.74 4.10
C THR A 252 14.22 3.27 5.52
N ILE A 253 14.67 4.49 5.83
CA ILE A 253 14.44 5.09 7.16
C ILE A 253 12.95 5.26 7.40
N TRP A 254 12.23 5.79 6.41
CA TRP A 254 10.79 6.02 6.51
C TRP A 254 10.02 4.71 6.74
N VAL A 255 10.33 3.67 5.96
CA VAL A 255 9.69 2.35 6.09
C VAL A 255 9.92 1.74 7.46
N VAL A 256 11.17 1.72 7.96
CA VAL A 256 11.48 1.14 9.28
C VAL A 256 10.69 1.84 10.38
N ILE A 257 10.67 3.19 10.38
CA ILE A 257 9.96 3.95 11.40
C ILE A 257 8.45 3.75 11.29
N SER A 258 7.89 3.86 10.09
CA SER A 258 6.45 3.77 9.87
C SER A 258 5.89 2.39 10.22
N LEU A 259 6.58 1.31 9.83
CA LEU A 259 6.18 -0.06 10.18
C LEU A 259 6.27 -0.32 11.68
N ALA A 260 7.35 0.10 12.32
CA ALA A 260 7.51 -0.06 13.77
C ALA A 260 6.40 0.67 14.54
N VAL A 261 6.13 1.94 14.17
CA VAL A 261 5.05 2.72 14.79
C VAL A 261 3.69 2.10 14.55
N ALA A 262 3.41 1.59 13.33
CA ALA A 262 2.14 0.94 13.02
C ALA A 262 1.90 -0.33 13.86
N VAL A 263 2.91 -1.18 14.03
CA VAL A 263 2.82 -2.36 14.92
C VAL A 263 2.55 -1.94 16.35
N LEU A 264 3.27 -0.94 16.85
CA LEU A 264 3.09 -0.44 18.22
C LEU A 264 1.72 0.20 18.44
N ILE A 265 1.13 0.85 17.43
CA ILE A 265 -0.24 1.38 17.51
C ILE A 265 -1.25 0.25 17.72
N GLY A 266 -1.06 -0.93 17.14
CA GLY A 266 -1.89 -2.10 17.43
C GLY A 266 -1.83 -2.52 18.88
N VAL A 267 -0.62 -2.63 19.43
CA VAL A 267 -0.38 -2.95 20.85
C VAL A 267 -1.00 -1.92 21.80
N ILE A 268 -0.79 -0.63 21.50
CA ILE A 268 -1.36 0.49 22.26
C ILE A 268 -2.89 0.46 22.19
N GLY A 269 -3.45 0.19 21.01
CA GLY A 269 -4.90 0.11 20.80
C GLY A 269 -5.56 -0.97 21.65
N LEU A 270 -4.89 -2.12 21.84
CA LEU A 270 -5.38 -3.16 22.74
C LEU A 270 -5.37 -2.69 24.20
N ALA A 271 -4.29 -2.08 24.65
CA ALA A 271 -4.23 -1.48 26.00
C ALA A 271 -5.30 -0.42 26.21
N MET A 272 -5.61 0.41 25.18
CA MET A 272 -6.72 1.38 25.24
C MET A 272 -8.09 0.68 25.37
N SER A 273 -8.27 -0.48 24.76
CA SER A 273 -9.51 -1.28 24.93
C SER A 273 -9.62 -1.88 26.32
N ASP A 274 -8.50 -2.33 26.90
CA ASP A 274 -8.45 -2.90 28.23
C ASP A 274 -8.81 -1.86 29.33
N VAL A 275 -8.34 -0.64 29.21
CA VAL A 275 -8.73 0.46 30.13
C VAL A 275 -10.15 1.01 29.83
N GLY A 276 -10.88 0.43 28.90
CA GLY A 276 -12.25 0.81 28.55
C GLY A 276 -12.38 2.12 27.75
N ALA A 277 -11.26 2.65 27.22
CA ALA A 277 -11.28 3.84 26.38
C ALA A 277 -11.83 3.56 24.97
N LEU A 278 -11.64 2.34 24.47
CA LEU A 278 -12.16 1.87 23.19
C LEU A 278 -12.97 0.57 23.40
N LYS A 279 -13.86 0.29 22.46
CA LYS A 279 -14.52 -1.02 22.40
C LYS A 279 -13.51 -2.09 22.01
N THR A 280 -13.63 -3.28 22.58
CA THR A 280 -12.86 -4.44 22.12
C THR A 280 -13.23 -4.77 20.68
N LEU A 281 -12.24 -4.86 19.82
CA LEU A 281 -12.40 -5.16 18.40
C LEU A 281 -12.09 -6.63 18.13
N THR A 282 -12.84 -7.27 17.24
CA THR A 282 -12.68 -8.68 16.88
C THR A 282 -12.64 -8.87 15.36
N GLY A 283 -11.93 -9.90 14.91
CA GLY A 283 -11.84 -10.22 13.48
C GLY A 283 -11.43 -9.01 12.62
N SER A 284 -12.12 -8.80 11.52
CA SER A 284 -11.82 -7.69 10.59
C SER A 284 -12.08 -6.28 11.15
N ASP A 285 -12.82 -6.16 12.25
CA ASP A 285 -13.05 -4.86 12.89
C ASP A 285 -11.77 -4.30 13.52
N SER A 286 -10.82 -5.16 13.91
CA SER A 286 -9.51 -4.74 14.41
C SER A 286 -8.75 -3.83 13.43
N GLU A 287 -8.98 -3.99 12.12
CA GLU A 287 -8.40 -3.11 11.10
C GLU A 287 -8.88 -1.65 11.24
N THR A 288 -9.94 -1.39 12.02
CA THR A 288 -10.41 -0.03 12.28
C THR A 288 -9.76 0.63 13.50
N ILE A 289 -8.77 0.01 14.15
CA ILE A 289 -8.19 0.53 15.40
C ILE A 289 -7.71 1.98 15.30
N ILE A 290 -7.00 2.35 14.23
CA ILE A 290 -6.59 3.75 14.02
C ILE A 290 -7.81 4.67 13.84
N VAL A 291 -8.87 4.18 13.18
CA VAL A 291 -10.11 4.94 12.98
C VAL A 291 -10.81 5.18 14.32
N GLN A 292 -10.85 4.17 15.20
CA GLN A 292 -11.43 4.28 16.53
C GLN A 292 -10.63 5.25 17.42
N ILE A 293 -9.31 5.23 17.33
CA ILE A 293 -8.46 6.22 18.02
C ILE A 293 -8.71 7.62 17.46
N ALA A 294 -8.90 7.75 16.15
CA ALA A 294 -9.24 9.01 15.49
C ALA A 294 -10.60 9.54 15.96
N ASP A 295 -11.61 8.68 16.11
CA ASP A 295 -12.92 9.07 16.63
C ASP A 295 -12.83 9.56 18.08
N LEU A 296 -12.04 8.90 18.93
CA LEU A 296 -11.79 9.34 20.29
C LEU A 296 -11.12 10.73 20.33
N LEU A 297 -10.18 10.98 19.41
CA LEU A 297 -9.57 12.29 19.20
C LEU A 297 -10.59 13.34 18.72
N SER A 298 -11.75 12.92 18.17
CA SER A 298 -12.77 13.85 17.63
C SER A 298 -13.32 14.83 18.65
N LYS A 299 -13.24 14.48 19.91
CA LYS A 299 -13.59 15.36 21.03
C LYS A 299 -12.57 16.50 21.26
N HIS A 300 -11.46 16.51 20.54
CA HIS A 300 -10.32 17.40 20.70
C HIS A 300 -10.02 18.29 19.47
N GLY A 301 -11.04 18.81 18.80
CA GLY A 301 -10.90 19.87 17.79
C GLY A 301 -10.61 19.36 16.36
N ILE A 302 -9.55 19.87 15.72
CA ILE A 302 -9.24 19.66 14.28
C ILE A 302 -8.57 18.31 13.96
N LEU A 303 -8.07 17.61 15.00
CA LEU A 303 -7.30 16.37 14.85
C LEU A 303 -8.03 15.22 14.13
N PRO A 304 -9.36 15.04 14.29
CA PRO A 304 -10.07 13.99 13.59
C PRO A 304 -10.09 14.18 12.07
N ALA A 305 -10.25 15.42 11.63
CA ALA A 305 -10.23 15.73 10.20
C ALA A 305 -8.84 15.44 9.60
N LEU A 306 -7.76 15.72 10.37
CA LEU A 306 -6.40 15.39 9.97
C LEU A 306 -6.21 13.88 9.84
N LEU A 307 -6.70 13.08 10.79
CA LEU A 307 -6.55 11.61 10.77
C LEU A 307 -7.42 10.95 9.71
N ALA A 308 -8.67 11.40 9.54
CA ALA A 308 -9.51 10.96 8.43
C ALA A 308 -8.85 11.29 7.08
N GLY A 309 -8.31 12.50 6.94
CA GLY A 309 -7.54 12.91 5.78
C GLY A 309 -6.29 12.07 5.54
N THR A 310 -5.66 11.57 6.60
CA THR A 310 -4.47 10.71 6.50
C THR A 310 -4.80 9.32 5.97
N ILE A 311 -5.84 8.66 6.48
CA ILE A 311 -6.25 7.34 5.98
C ILE A 311 -6.73 7.46 4.53
N LEU A 312 -7.44 8.53 4.22
CA LEU A 312 -7.82 8.84 2.86
C LEU A 312 -6.58 9.06 1.97
N ALA A 313 -5.61 9.85 2.43
CA ALA A 313 -4.35 10.09 1.71
C ALA A 313 -3.59 8.80 1.42
N ALA A 314 -3.43 7.91 2.42
CA ALA A 314 -2.78 6.61 2.25
C ALA A 314 -3.49 5.72 1.24
N THR A 315 -4.82 5.74 1.24
CA THR A 315 -5.62 4.98 0.28
C THR A 315 -5.51 5.58 -1.12
N MET A 316 -5.55 6.91 -1.23
CA MET A 316 -5.49 7.62 -2.50
C MET A 316 -4.15 7.41 -3.20
N SER A 317 -3.01 7.55 -2.49
CA SER A 317 -1.65 7.39 -3.04
C SER A 317 -1.39 6.00 -3.62
N THR A 318 -2.02 4.99 -3.06
CA THR A 318 -1.89 3.62 -3.54
C THR A 318 -2.86 3.33 -4.68
N ALA A 319 -4.13 3.67 -4.52
CA ALA A 319 -5.16 3.35 -5.50
C ALA A 319 -4.92 4.06 -6.84
N ASP A 320 -4.47 5.32 -6.84
CA ASP A 320 -4.15 6.05 -8.07
C ASP A 320 -2.98 5.40 -8.83
N SER A 321 -1.97 4.99 -8.10
CA SER A 321 -0.78 4.34 -8.64
C SER A 321 -1.08 2.97 -9.24
N GLN A 322 -1.94 2.20 -8.58
CA GLN A 322 -2.43 0.91 -9.07
C GLN A 322 -3.31 1.07 -10.30
N LEU A 323 -4.23 2.03 -10.28
CA LEU A 323 -5.10 2.36 -11.41
C LEU A 323 -4.30 2.80 -12.63
N LEU A 324 -3.26 3.65 -12.44
CA LEU A 324 -2.38 4.08 -13.53
C LEU A 324 -1.59 2.90 -14.10
N ALA A 325 -1.00 2.05 -13.23
CA ALA A 325 -0.24 0.89 -13.67
C ALA A 325 -1.12 -0.13 -14.40
N ALA A 326 -2.30 -0.45 -13.86
CA ALA A 326 -3.24 -1.37 -14.51
C ALA A 326 -3.80 -0.79 -15.81
N SER A 327 -4.13 0.51 -15.83
CA SER A 327 -4.57 1.17 -17.05
C SER A 327 -3.49 1.20 -18.13
N SER A 328 -2.22 1.41 -17.76
CA SER A 328 -1.11 1.35 -18.71
C SER A 328 -0.90 -0.05 -19.28
N ALA A 329 -1.01 -1.08 -18.43
CA ALA A 329 -0.92 -2.47 -18.86
C ALA A 329 -1.98 -2.82 -19.92
N VAL A 330 -3.22 -2.38 -19.72
CA VAL A 330 -4.29 -2.64 -20.70
C VAL A 330 -4.11 -1.77 -21.93
N SER A 331 -4.01 -0.43 -21.77
CA SER A 331 -4.05 0.50 -22.91
C SER A 331 -2.77 0.52 -23.73
N SER A 332 -1.60 0.34 -23.09
CA SER A 332 -0.30 0.36 -23.77
C SER A 332 0.20 -1.04 -24.14
N ASP A 333 0.05 -2.01 -23.24
CA ASP A 333 0.66 -3.33 -23.43
C ASP A 333 -0.27 -4.31 -24.16
N LEU A 334 -1.59 -4.28 -23.92
CA LEU A 334 -2.54 -5.17 -24.63
C LEU A 334 -3.08 -4.53 -25.92
N PHE A 335 -3.38 -3.24 -25.92
CA PHE A 335 -4.01 -2.56 -27.06
C PHE A 335 -3.12 -1.51 -27.74
N GLY A 336 -1.88 -1.33 -27.29
CA GLY A 336 -0.98 -0.26 -27.75
C GLY A 336 -0.77 -0.23 -29.25
N ASP A 337 -0.65 -1.38 -29.91
CA ASP A 337 -0.47 -1.45 -31.36
C ASP A 337 -1.69 -0.96 -32.14
N ARG A 338 -2.90 -1.18 -31.61
CA ARG A 338 -4.15 -0.68 -32.23
C ARG A 338 -4.27 0.83 -32.05
N VAL A 339 -3.87 1.34 -30.88
CA VAL A 339 -3.92 2.76 -30.55
C VAL A 339 -2.81 3.51 -31.30
N ALA A 340 -1.60 2.95 -31.37
CA ALA A 340 -0.47 3.56 -32.10
C ALA A 340 -0.76 3.69 -33.59
N LYS A 341 -1.44 2.73 -34.22
CA LYS A 341 -1.85 2.80 -35.63
C LYS A 341 -2.77 4.00 -35.93
N THR A 342 -3.44 4.56 -34.97
CA THR A 342 -4.29 5.75 -35.19
C THR A 342 -3.52 7.04 -35.25
N GLY A 343 -2.27 7.10 -34.76
CA GLY A 343 -1.44 8.31 -34.69
C GLY A 343 -2.02 9.46 -33.84
N ASP A 344 -3.18 9.23 -33.21
CA ASP A 344 -3.97 10.25 -32.50
C ASP A 344 -3.72 10.15 -30.98
N LYS A 345 -2.91 11.08 -30.46
CA LYS A 345 -2.60 11.19 -29.03
C LYS A 345 -3.85 11.36 -28.16
N LYS A 346 -4.90 12.02 -28.68
CA LYS A 346 -6.16 12.24 -27.96
C LYS A 346 -6.92 10.93 -27.80
N LYS A 347 -6.95 10.09 -28.84
CA LYS A 347 -7.57 8.75 -28.77
C LYS A 347 -6.82 7.85 -27.80
N ALA A 348 -5.46 7.89 -27.80
CA ALA A 348 -4.66 7.15 -26.84
C ALA A 348 -4.96 7.56 -25.38
N MET A 349 -5.05 8.85 -25.11
CA MET A 349 -5.40 9.38 -23.79
C MET A 349 -6.82 8.98 -23.37
N ASN A 350 -7.78 9.06 -24.27
CA ASN A 350 -9.15 8.66 -23.98
C ASN A 350 -9.27 7.15 -23.72
N ALA A 351 -8.53 6.32 -24.46
CA ALA A 351 -8.46 4.88 -24.21
C ALA A 351 -7.88 4.59 -22.80
N ALA A 352 -6.81 5.29 -22.42
CA ALA A 352 -6.23 5.17 -21.08
C ALA A 352 -7.24 5.51 -19.97
N ARG A 353 -7.94 6.64 -20.10
CA ARG A 353 -8.96 7.08 -19.14
C ARG A 353 -10.15 6.13 -19.07
N PHE A 354 -10.61 5.65 -20.21
CA PHE A 354 -11.70 4.67 -20.25
C PHE A 354 -11.31 3.35 -19.57
N THR A 355 -10.09 2.86 -19.81
CA THR A 355 -9.58 1.66 -19.17
C THR A 355 -9.47 1.83 -17.66
N LEU A 356 -8.96 2.99 -17.21
CA LEU A 356 -8.87 3.32 -15.80
C LEU A 356 -10.24 3.30 -15.13
N LEU A 357 -11.23 3.91 -15.76
CA LEU A 357 -12.62 3.91 -15.27
C LEU A 357 -13.21 2.50 -15.21
N ALA A 358 -13.01 1.68 -16.24
CA ALA A 358 -13.50 0.30 -16.28
C ALA A 358 -12.91 -0.55 -15.15
N ILE A 359 -11.59 -0.44 -14.92
CA ILE A 359 -10.90 -1.12 -13.81
C ILE A 359 -11.45 -0.65 -12.47
N ALA A 360 -11.66 0.64 -12.28
CA ALA A 360 -12.20 1.20 -11.05
C ALA A 360 -13.63 0.72 -10.75
N VAL A 361 -14.48 0.59 -11.77
CA VAL A 361 -15.84 0.05 -11.62
C VAL A 361 -15.80 -1.41 -11.15
N ILE A 362 -14.93 -2.24 -11.72
CA ILE A 362 -14.76 -3.65 -11.30
C ILE A 362 -14.25 -3.70 -9.85
N ALA A 363 -13.24 -2.88 -9.51
CA ALA A 363 -12.70 -2.80 -8.16
C ALA A 363 -13.77 -2.35 -7.14
N ALA A 364 -14.59 -1.35 -7.47
CA ALA A 364 -15.69 -0.90 -6.62
C ALA A 364 -16.76 -1.98 -6.42
N PHE A 365 -17.04 -2.80 -7.45
CA PHE A 365 -17.95 -3.93 -7.31
C PHE A 365 -17.42 -5.00 -6.35
N ILE A 366 -16.11 -5.30 -6.39
CA ILE A 366 -15.46 -6.22 -5.46
C ILE A 366 -15.47 -5.66 -4.04
N ALA A 367 -15.22 -4.35 -3.89
CA ALA A 367 -15.12 -3.66 -2.60
C ALA A 367 -16.45 -3.51 -1.85
N ARG A 368 -17.58 -3.91 -2.41
CA ARG A 368 -18.92 -3.69 -1.80
C ARG A 368 -19.17 -4.45 -0.50
N ASP A 369 -18.38 -5.51 -0.21
CA ASP A 369 -18.50 -6.28 1.02
C ASP A 369 -17.71 -5.60 2.16
N PRO A 370 -18.41 -5.07 3.20
CA PRO A 370 -17.75 -4.40 4.32
C PRO A 370 -16.91 -5.33 5.21
N ASN A 371 -17.15 -6.65 5.15
CA ASN A 371 -16.44 -7.64 5.96
C ASN A 371 -15.12 -8.11 5.31
N SER A 372 -14.79 -7.63 4.12
CA SER A 372 -13.54 -8.00 3.46
C SER A 372 -12.33 -7.51 4.27
N SER A 373 -11.32 -8.39 4.45
CA SER A 373 -10.07 -8.02 5.11
C SER A 373 -9.15 -7.29 4.15
N VAL A 374 -8.73 -6.09 4.52
CA VAL A 374 -7.72 -5.32 3.78
C VAL A 374 -6.39 -6.08 3.78
N PHE A 375 -5.98 -6.63 4.94
CA PHE A 375 -4.76 -7.42 5.05
C PHE A 375 -4.76 -8.63 4.12
N GLY A 376 -5.84 -9.41 4.10
CA GLY A 376 -5.95 -10.61 3.28
C GLY A 376 -5.88 -10.33 1.77
N ILE A 377 -6.56 -9.28 1.30
CA ILE A 377 -6.55 -8.90 -0.11
C ILE A 377 -5.17 -8.41 -0.55
N VAL A 378 -4.53 -7.59 0.28
CA VAL A 378 -3.18 -7.07 -0.01
C VAL A 378 -2.16 -8.22 -0.03
N SER A 379 -2.24 -9.16 0.91
CA SER A 379 -1.40 -10.36 0.95
C SER A 379 -1.46 -11.16 -0.35
N PHE A 380 -2.68 -11.40 -0.87
CA PHE A 380 -2.88 -12.09 -2.14
C PHE A 380 -2.17 -11.36 -3.31
N ALA A 381 -2.35 -10.06 -3.42
CA ALA A 381 -1.75 -9.27 -4.50
C ALA A 381 -0.22 -9.26 -4.41
N TRP A 382 0.34 -9.10 -3.20
CA TRP A 382 1.78 -9.09 -2.95
C TRP A 382 2.43 -10.42 -3.28
N ALA A 383 1.85 -11.53 -2.83
CA ALA A 383 2.32 -12.86 -3.15
C ALA A 383 2.31 -13.11 -4.67
N GLY A 384 1.22 -12.70 -5.33
CA GLY A 384 1.08 -12.84 -6.79
C GLY A 384 2.12 -12.05 -7.56
N PHE A 385 2.29 -10.76 -7.26
CA PHE A 385 3.30 -9.92 -7.92
C PHE A 385 4.73 -10.40 -7.64
N GLY A 386 5.03 -10.75 -6.39
CA GLY A 386 6.33 -11.30 -6.01
C GLY A 386 6.67 -12.57 -6.77
N ALA A 387 5.72 -13.49 -6.91
CA ALA A 387 5.91 -14.74 -7.61
C ALA A 387 6.05 -14.59 -9.14
N VAL A 388 5.26 -13.68 -9.75
CA VAL A 388 5.24 -13.53 -11.21
C VAL A 388 6.40 -12.67 -11.72
N PHE A 389 6.64 -11.52 -11.11
CA PHE A 389 7.62 -10.57 -11.63
C PHE A 389 8.96 -10.60 -10.89
N GLY A 390 8.96 -10.93 -9.60
CA GLY A 390 10.17 -10.95 -8.78
C GLY A 390 11.34 -11.73 -9.38
N PRO A 391 11.14 -12.98 -9.85
CA PRO A 391 12.22 -13.78 -10.44
C PRO A 391 12.74 -13.25 -11.78
N VAL A 392 11.96 -12.40 -12.47
CA VAL A 392 12.27 -11.92 -13.83
C VAL A 392 12.92 -10.53 -13.80
N VAL A 393 12.67 -9.74 -12.76
CA VAL A 393 13.23 -8.40 -12.56
C VAL A 393 14.69 -8.48 -12.10
#